data_650d702fd6564e6c809e8988ea5d578a
#
_entry.id   650d702fd6564e6c809e8988ea5d578a
#
_cell.length_a   1.000
_cell.length_b   1.000
_cell.length_c   1.000
_cell.angle_alpha   90.00
_cell.angle_beta   90.00
_cell.angle_gamma   90.00
#
_symmetry.space_group_name_H-M   'P 1'
#
loop_
_entity.id
_entity.type
_entity.pdbx_description
1 polymer ?
#
loop_
_entity_poly.entity_id
_entity_poly.type
_entity_poly.pdbx_seq_one_letter_code
_entity_poly.pdbx_strand_id
1 'polypeptide(L)'
;METEVLVVGGGLGGVAAALGALRNGRRVVITEEYDWIGGQLTSQAVPPDEHSWVEQFGVTASYRALREGIRDYYRRHYPLTERSRAWRELNPGAGHVSRLCHEPR
;
A
#
# COMPACT_ATOMS: atom_id res chain seq x y z
N MET A 1 22.46 17.93 4.89
CA MET A 1 21.61 16.93 5.59
C MET A 1 22.42 15.66 5.70
N GLU A 2 22.54 15.11 6.89
CA GLU A 2 23.22 13.83 7.12
C GLU A 2 22.18 12.71 7.27
N THR A 3 22.40 11.60 6.61
CA THR A 3 21.56 10.40 6.71
C THR A 3 22.44 9.15 6.72
N GLU A 4 21.93 8.07 7.28
CA GLU A 4 22.63 6.78 7.30
C GLU A 4 22.29 5.94 6.06
N VAL A 5 21.09 6.16 5.51
CA VAL A 5 20.60 5.45 4.32
C VAL A 5 19.99 6.45 3.36
N LEU A 6 20.46 6.44 2.13
CA LEU A 6 19.85 7.15 1.03
C LEU A 6 19.18 6.14 0.10
N VAL A 7 17.89 6.31 -0.11
CA VAL A 7 17.11 5.54 -1.07
C VAL A 7 16.83 6.42 -2.29
N VAL A 8 17.29 6.01 -3.44
CA VAL A 8 17.08 6.73 -4.69
C VAL A 8 15.92 6.13 -5.45
N GLY A 9 14.86 6.90 -5.58
CA GLY A 9 13.58 6.49 -6.17
C GLY A 9 12.55 6.06 -5.13
N GLY A 10 11.42 6.76 -5.10
CA GLY A 10 10.29 6.54 -4.20
C GLY A 10 9.24 5.56 -4.70
N GLY A 11 9.56 4.71 -5.68
CA GLY A 11 8.67 3.64 -6.09
C GLY A 11 8.39 2.63 -4.96
N LEU A 12 7.59 1.61 -5.22
CA LEU A 12 7.20 0.62 -4.20
C LEU A 12 8.40 -0.02 -3.50
N GLY A 13 9.43 -0.40 -4.27
CA GLY A 13 10.66 -0.98 -3.72
C GLY A 13 11.43 0.01 -2.85
N GLY A 14 11.52 1.27 -3.27
CA GLY A 14 12.17 2.34 -2.51
C GLY A 14 11.47 2.62 -1.20
N VAL A 15 10.14 2.71 -1.20
CA VAL A 15 9.34 2.86 0.02
C VAL A 15 9.53 1.67 0.96
N ALA A 16 9.52 0.45 0.43
CA ALA A 16 9.75 -0.75 1.23
C ALA A 16 11.16 -0.78 1.87
N ALA A 17 12.18 -0.39 1.11
CA ALA A 17 13.55 -0.28 1.60
C ALA A 17 13.69 0.79 2.69
N ALA A 18 13.10 1.96 2.47
CA ALA A 18 13.08 3.04 3.45
C ALA A 18 12.39 2.63 4.76
N LEU A 19 11.24 1.98 4.67
CA LEU A 19 10.52 1.44 5.84
C LEU A 19 11.34 0.37 6.57
N GLY A 20 12.02 -0.50 5.82
CA GLY A 20 12.90 -1.52 6.38
C GLY A 20 14.06 -0.89 7.18
N ALA A 21 14.69 0.13 6.63
CA ALA A 21 15.77 0.85 7.33
C ALA A 21 15.25 1.60 8.56
N LEU A 22 14.13 2.30 8.47
CA LEU A 22 13.49 3.01 9.59
C LEU A 22 13.13 2.05 10.74
N ARG A 23 12.59 0.88 10.43
CA ARG A 23 12.26 -0.16 11.43
C ARG A 23 13.48 -0.71 12.14
N ASN A 24 14.66 -0.57 11.53
CA ASN A 24 15.94 -0.90 12.12
C ASN A 24 16.63 0.31 12.77
N GLY A 25 15.89 1.38 13.03
CA GLY A 25 16.38 2.55 13.75
C GLY A 25 17.32 3.45 12.93
N ARG A 26 17.35 3.33 11.61
CA ARG A 26 18.20 4.14 10.75
C ARG A 26 17.52 5.41 10.30
N ARG A 27 18.30 6.48 10.18
CA ARG A 27 17.84 7.72 9.54
C ARG A 27 17.88 7.54 8.03
N VAL A 28 16.76 7.84 7.38
CA VAL A 28 16.59 7.59 5.96
C VAL A 28 16.20 8.87 5.24
N VAL A 29 16.80 9.06 4.09
CA VAL A 29 16.34 10.02 3.08
C VAL A 29 15.93 9.22 1.85
N ILE A 30 14.77 9.54 1.31
CA ILE A 30 14.28 8.99 0.05
C ILE A 30 14.15 10.14 -0.96
N THR A 31 14.57 9.90 -2.18
CA THR A 31 14.37 10.85 -3.29
C THR A 31 13.27 10.35 -4.20
N GLU A 32 12.49 11.27 -4.74
CA GLU A 32 11.42 10.98 -5.70
C GLU A 32 11.36 12.11 -6.72
N GLU A 33 11.11 11.78 -7.97
CA GLU A 33 10.95 12.76 -9.06
C GLU A 33 9.51 13.28 -9.18
N TYR A 34 8.55 12.54 -8.62
CA TYR A 34 7.13 12.90 -8.60
C TYR A 34 6.71 13.50 -7.26
N ASP A 35 5.52 14.07 -7.20
CA ASP A 35 4.99 14.73 -6.00
C ASP A 35 4.66 13.77 -4.86
N TRP A 36 4.61 12.47 -5.12
CA TRP A 36 4.29 11.44 -4.13
C TRP A 36 5.07 10.15 -4.33
N ILE A 37 5.27 9.45 -3.24
CA ILE A 37 5.93 8.15 -3.21
C ILE A 37 4.93 7.01 -3.43
N GLY A 38 5.43 5.81 -3.70
CA GLY A 38 4.63 4.59 -3.84
C GLY A 38 4.61 4.02 -5.26
N GLY A 39 5.11 4.78 -6.24
CA GLY A 39 5.19 4.33 -7.63
C GLY A 39 3.82 3.97 -8.19
N GLN A 40 3.70 2.81 -8.79
CA GLN A 40 2.45 2.37 -9.42
C GLN A 40 1.27 2.25 -8.44
N LEU A 41 1.51 1.99 -7.17
CA LEU A 41 0.42 1.93 -6.17
C LEU A 41 -0.27 3.27 -5.96
N THR A 42 0.36 4.37 -6.31
CA THR A 42 -0.16 5.72 -6.08
C THR A 42 -0.32 6.56 -7.33
N SER A 43 0.57 6.39 -8.32
CA SER A 43 0.65 7.31 -9.47
C SER A 43 -0.20 6.90 -10.68
N GLN A 44 -0.54 5.64 -10.83
CA GLN A 44 -1.24 5.16 -12.04
C GLN A 44 -2.77 5.18 -11.95
N ALA A 45 -3.34 5.42 -10.76
CA ALA A 45 -4.79 5.38 -10.51
C ALA A 45 -5.47 4.06 -10.96
N VAL A 46 -4.73 2.96 -10.89
CA VAL A 46 -5.21 1.62 -11.22
C VAL A 46 -4.96 0.71 -10.04
N PRO A 47 -5.92 -0.14 -9.66
CA PRO A 47 -5.71 -1.11 -8.59
C PRO A 47 -4.53 -2.03 -8.91
N PRO A 48 -3.71 -2.41 -7.92
CA PRO A 48 -2.61 -3.32 -8.14
C PRO A 48 -3.12 -4.70 -8.56
N ASP A 49 -2.41 -5.33 -9.48
CA ASP A 49 -2.63 -6.71 -9.85
C ASP A 49 -2.13 -7.63 -8.73
N GLU A 50 -3.05 -8.32 -8.11
CA GLU A 50 -2.80 -9.27 -7.05
C GLU A 50 -3.34 -10.64 -7.43
N HIS A 51 -2.74 -11.70 -6.88
CA HIS A 51 -3.28 -13.04 -7.08
C HIS A 51 -4.61 -13.23 -6.33
N SER A 52 -5.47 -14.10 -6.83
CA SER A 52 -6.83 -14.29 -6.31
C SER A 52 -6.92 -14.80 -4.86
N TRP A 53 -5.82 -15.27 -4.30
CA TRP A 53 -5.73 -15.81 -2.94
C TRP A 53 -5.09 -14.84 -1.93
N VAL A 54 -4.84 -13.60 -2.31
CA VAL A 54 -4.10 -12.62 -1.48
C VAL A 54 -4.66 -12.49 -0.05
N GLU A 55 -5.96 -12.68 0.13
CA GLU A 55 -6.60 -12.62 1.43
C GLU A 55 -6.37 -13.89 2.29
N GLN A 56 -5.98 -14.98 1.68
CA GLN A 56 -5.83 -16.27 2.35
C GLN A 56 -4.36 -16.59 2.63
N PHE A 57 -3.50 -16.49 1.63
CA PHE A 57 -2.09 -16.84 1.71
C PHE A 57 -1.25 -16.13 0.64
N GLY A 58 0.06 -16.32 0.69
CA GLY A 58 0.98 -15.79 -0.33
C GLY A 58 1.29 -14.30 -0.20
N VAL A 59 1.05 -13.73 0.97
CA VAL A 59 1.29 -12.31 1.24
C VAL A 59 2.13 -12.14 2.50
N THR A 60 3.04 -11.16 2.49
CA THR A 60 3.82 -10.82 3.68
C THR A 60 2.96 -10.11 4.73
N ALA A 61 3.37 -10.20 5.99
CA ALA A 61 2.70 -9.49 7.08
C ALA A 61 2.65 -7.96 6.84
N SER A 62 3.72 -7.39 6.28
CA SER A 62 3.77 -5.95 5.96
C SER A 62 2.78 -5.56 4.87
N TYR A 63 2.63 -6.38 3.83
CA TYR A 63 1.67 -6.10 2.77
C TYR A 63 0.22 -6.29 3.26
N ARG A 64 -0.02 -7.29 4.09
CA ARG A 64 -1.33 -7.45 4.76
C ARG A 64 -1.67 -6.25 5.62
N ALA A 65 -0.71 -5.73 6.38
CA ALA A 65 -0.90 -4.53 7.19
C ALA A 65 -1.23 -3.30 6.32
N LEU A 66 -0.60 -3.15 5.15
CA LEU A 66 -0.94 -2.10 4.20
C LEU A 66 -2.39 -2.23 3.73
N ARG A 67 -2.82 -3.42 3.34
CA ARG A 67 -4.20 -3.68 2.89
C ARG A 67 -5.23 -3.36 3.97
N GLU A 68 -4.99 -3.80 5.21
CA GLU A 68 -5.87 -3.47 6.34
C GLU A 68 -5.87 -1.97 6.65
N GLY A 69 -4.72 -1.32 6.56
CA GLY A 69 -4.62 0.13 6.71
C GLY A 69 -5.47 0.90 5.69
N ILE A 70 -5.50 0.45 4.43
CA ILE A 70 -6.37 1.02 3.39
C ILE A 70 -7.85 0.83 3.75
N ARG A 71 -8.24 -0.38 4.17
CA ARG A 71 -9.62 -0.65 4.63
C ARG A 71 -10.02 0.27 5.77
N ASP A 72 -9.15 0.43 6.76
CA ASP A 72 -9.40 1.29 7.92
C ASP A 72 -9.49 2.76 7.53
N TYR A 73 -8.69 3.19 6.57
CA TYR A 73 -8.78 4.54 6.02
C TYR A 73 -10.17 4.80 5.43
N TYR A 74 -10.69 3.90 4.59
CA TYR A 74 -12.02 4.03 4.01
C TYR A 74 -13.12 4.02 5.08
N ARG A 75 -13.02 3.13 6.07
CA ARG A 75 -14.00 3.06 7.18
C ARG A 75 -14.08 4.34 7.98
N ARG A 76 -12.95 5.05 8.14
CA ARG A 76 -12.88 6.29 8.94
C ARG A 76 -13.27 7.53 8.16
N HIS A 77 -12.98 7.55 6.87
CA HIS A 77 -13.04 8.79 6.09
C HIS A 77 -14.17 8.84 5.05
N TYR A 78 -14.84 7.71 4.80
CA TYR A 78 -15.89 7.64 3.80
C TYR A 78 -17.22 7.18 4.41
N PRO A 79 -18.37 7.75 3.95
CA PRO A 79 -19.70 7.31 4.35
C PRO A 79 -20.02 5.97 3.67
N LEU A 80 -19.69 4.87 4.32
CA LEU A 80 -19.92 3.54 3.81
C LEU A 80 -21.22 2.95 4.35
N THR A 81 -21.97 2.24 3.51
CA THR A 81 -23.07 1.39 3.96
C THR A 81 -22.54 0.24 4.83
N GLU A 82 -23.37 -0.38 5.64
CA GLU A 82 -22.98 -1.55 6.45
C GLU A 82 -22.39 -2.67 5.58
N ARG A 83 -23.02 -2.95 4.44
CA ARG A 83 -22.51 -3.92 3.47
C ARG A 83 -21.12 -3.57 2.97
N SER A 84 -20.92 -2.32 2.57
CA SER A 84 -19.62 -1.85 2.06
C SER A 84 -18.53 -1.81 3.13
N ARG A 85 -18.90 -1.77 4.41
CA ARG A 85 -17.95 -1.83 5.53
C ARG A 85 -17.48 -3.26 5.82
N ALA A 86 -18.19 -4.26 5.35
CA ALA A 86 -17.83 -5.66 5.55
C ALA A 86 -16.46 -5.95 4.93
N TRP A 87 -15.63 -6.71 5.64
CA TRP A 87 -14.26 -6.99 5.22
C TRP A 87 -14.16 -7.55 3.79
N ARG A 88 -15.10 -8.40 3.39
CA ARG A 88 -15.12 -9.00 2.05
C ARG A 88 -15.51 -8.04 0.93
N GLU A 89 -16.22 -6.98 1.26
CA GLU A 89 -16.71 -6.00 0.29
C GLU A 89 -15.80 -4.77 0.21
N LEU A 90 -15.04 -4.48 1.26
CA LEU A 90 -14.09 -3.38 1.32
C LEU A 90 -12.68 -3.90 1.07
N ASN A 91 -12.30 -3.91 -0.20
CA ASN A 91 -11.06 -4.54 -0.61
C ASN A 91 -10.09 -3.55 -1.27
N PRO A 92 -8.89 -3.38 -0.71
CA PRO A 92 -7.90 -2.46 -1.24
C PRO A 92 -7.11 -3.08 -2.38
N GLY A 93 -7.32 -2.62 -3.57
CA GLY A 93 -6.63 -3.11 -4.74
C GLY A 93 -7.15 -4.46 -5.22
N ALA A 94 -6.32 -5.25 -5.82
CA ALA A 94 -6.53 -6.56 -6.42
C ALA A 94 -6.84 -6.55 -7.91
N GLY A 95 -6.78 -5.41 -8.56
CA GLY A 95 -6.96 -5.32 -9.99
C GLY A 95 -8.14 -6.12 -10.52
N HIS A 96 -7.99 -6.65 -11.70
CA HIS A 96 -9.03 -7.43 -12.38
C HIS A 96 -9.04 -8.93 -12.03
N VAL A 97 -8.14 -9.38 -11.19
CA VAL A 97 -8.01 -10.80 -10.82
C VAL A 97 -8.75 -11.18 -9.54
N SER A 98 -9.29 -10.21 -8.82
CA SER A 98 -10.05 -10.45 -7.59
C SER A 98 -11.43 -9.79 -7.67
N ARG A 99 -12.45 -10.49 -7.15
CA ARG A 99 -13.80 -9.94 -7.01
C ARG A 99 -13.85 -8.81 -5.99
N LEU A 100 -12.84 -8.69 -5.18
CA LEU A 100 -12.78 -7.76 -4.05
C LEU A 100 -11.91 -6.54 -4.39
N CYS A 101 -11.97 -6.09 -5.62
CA CYS A 101 -11.12 -5.02 -6.13
C CYS A 101 -11.61 -3.64 -5.67
N HIS A 102 -10.70 -2.87 -5.10
CA HIS A 102 -10.87 -1.43 -4.85
C HIS A 102 -9.60 -0.70 -5.22
N GLU A 103 -9.75 0.50 -5.72
CA GLU A 103 -8.62 1.39 -5.91
C GLU A 103 -8.06 1.84 -4.57
N PRO A 104 -6.77 1.67 -4.33
CA PRO A 104 -6.12 2.37 -3.23
C PRO A 104 -6.09 3.88 -3.58
N ARG A 105 -6.53 4.70 -2.67
CA ARG A 105 -6.46 6.16 -2.77
C ARG A 105 -5.51 6.72 -1.74
#